data_8bf0a02a203b16551c048f864e5f0708
#
_entry.id   8bf0a02a203b16551c048f864e5f0708
#
_cell.length_a   1.000
_cell.length_b   1.000
_cell.length_c   1.000
_cell.angle_alpha   90.00
_cell.angle_beta   90.00
_cell.angle_gamma   90.00
#
_symmetry.space_group_name_H-M   'P 1'
#
loop_
_entity.id
_entity.type
_entity.pdbx_description
1 polymer ?
#
loop_
_entity_poly.entity_id
_entity_poly.type
_entity_poly.pdbx_seq_one_letter_code
_entity_poly.pdbx_strand_id
1 'polypeptide(L)'
;MGPTHERPLSEPRRTLVGEATKPASPTDMPFRALGTFFGLAFALTWGIAALLILFPEPVEAVFGPLGYTNPLFILAVYSPGLAGLFLVWRHFGLAGVGSFLRRLAMWRISPAWWGFLLLGIPALNYLGAAMTGTITDPFPFSPWTGVLPALAITLAIGPMEEFGWRGVALPLLQRRYAPLWAGSILGVIWILWHVPAFLLSGTPQSAWAFAPFFIGGVAISIIMTAAFNASRGSILIAVLFHFQINNPIWPDALPWAALTFTIAAIVVVWLNRKAMLSRTGAATEILMAPAGGRPGSAEGT
;
A
#
# COMPACT_ATOMS: atom_id res chain seq x y z
N MET A 1 39.03 -63.75 34.81
CA MET A 1 38.38 -62.48 35.11
C MET A 1 38.71 -61.56 33.96
N GLY A 2 37.80 -61.46 32.95
CA GLY A 2 37.96 -60.58 31.80
C GLY A 2 36.97 -59.38 31.92
N PRO A 3 37.36 -58.23 31.45
CA PRO A 3 36.50 -57.04 31.58
C PRO A 3 35.36 -57.05 30.57
N THR A 4 34.16 -56.77 31.05
CA THR A 4 32.92 -56.61 30.32
C THR A 4 32.95 -55.28 29.56
N HIS A 5 32.84 -55.32 28.21
CA HIS A 5 32.60 -54.18 27.36
C HIS A 5 31.15 -53.72 27.45
N GLU A 6 30.88 -52.62 28.11
CA GLU A 6 29.62 -51.91 28.00
C GLU A 6 29.55 -51.16 26.64
N ARG A 7 28.45 -51.41 25.90
CA ARG A 7 28.09 -50.64 24.68
C ARG A 7 27.48 -49.31 25.09
N PRO A 8 27.83 -48.19 24.45
CA PRO A 8 27.14 -46.92 24.69
C PRO A 8 25.74 -46.96 24.10
N LEU A 9 24.76 -46.50 24.91
CA LEU A 9 23.38 -46.34 24.55
C LEU A 9 23.25 -45.28 23.42
N SER A 10 22.55 -45.68 22.36
CA SER A 10 22.21 -44.82 21.22
C SER A 10 21.36 -43.64 21.67
N GLU A 11 21.82 -42.41 21.37
CA GLU A 11 21.02 -41.18 21.52
C GLU A 11 19.72 -41.29 20.72
N PRO A 12 18.56 -40.82 21.29
CA PRO A 12 17.33 -40.78 20.55
C PRO A 12 17.40 -39.68 19.47
N ARG A 13 17.17 -40.06 18.19
CA ARG A 13 16.98 -39.18 17.07
C ARG A 13 15.97 -38.06 17.45
N ARG A 14 16.42 -36.81 17.49
CA ARG A 14 15.54 -35.66 17.48
C ARG A 14 14.76 -35.69 16.16
N THR A 15 13.55 -36.16 16.21
CA THR A 15 12.53 -35.93 15.18
C THR A 15 12.36 -34.41 15.06
N LEU A 16 12.74 -33.85 13.93
CA LEU A 16 12.34 -32.52 13.53
C LEU A 16 10.80 -32.52 13.43
N VAL A 17 10.17 -32.06 14.50
CA VAL A 17 8.73 -31.77 14.49
C VAL A 17 8.58 -30.60 13.52
N GLY A 18 8.09 -30.91 12.32
CA GLY A 18 7.73 -29.90 11.36
C GLY A 18 6.79 -28.88 12.04
N GLU A 19 7.12 -27.61 11.93
CA GLU A 19 6.23 -26.52 12.34
C GLU A 19 4.88 -26.76 11.65
N ALA A 20 3.94 -27.31 12.42
CA ALA A 20 2.56 -27.44 12.00
C ALA A 20 2.04 -26.02 11.74
N THR A 21 1.84 -25.67 10.50
CA THR A 21 1.15 -24.43 10.10
C THR A 21 -0.20 -24.46 10.81
N LYS A 22 -0.38 -23.52 11.74
CA LYS A 22 -1.66 -23.34 12.47
C LYS A 22 -2.78 -23.30 11.44
N PRO A 23 -3.78 -24.17 11.52
CA PRO A 23 -4.89 -24.15 10.58
C PRO A 23 -5.53 -22.77 10.62
N ALA A 24 -5.72 -22.16 9.46
CA ALA A 24 -6.39 -20.85 9.35
C ALA A 24 -7.76 -20.96 10.05
N SER A 25 -8.06 -19.99 10.90
CA SER A 25 -9.39 -19.96 11.53
C SER A 25 -10.45 -19.83 10.42
N PRO A 26 -11.64 -20.41 10.55
CA PRO A 26 -12.70 -20.35 9.53
C PRO A 26 -13.10 -18.92 9.13
N THR A 27 -12.68 -17.93 9.91
CA THR A 27 -12.97 -16.51 9.74
C THR A 27 -11.83 -15.73 9.10
N ASP A 28 -10.74 -16.37 8.64
CA ASP A 28 -9.62 -15.66 8.03
C ASP A 28 -9.79 -15.53 6.50
N MET A 29 -9.43 -14.36 5.95
CA MET A 29 -9.45 -14.16 4.50
C MET A 29 -8.33 -14.98 3.85
N PRO A 30 -8.66 -15.92 2.92
CA PRO A 30 -7.65 -16.78 2.35
C PRO A 30 -6.75 -16.04 1.35
N PHE A 31 -5.52 -16.52 1.17
CA PHE A 31 -4.58 -15.93 0.20
C PHE A 31 -5.14 -15.86 -1.23
N ARG A 32 -5.97 -16.81 -1.65
CA ARG A 32 -6.65 -16.80 -2.96
C ARG A 32 -7.56 -15.58 -3.18
N ALA A 33 -7.98 -14.90 -2.13
CA ALA A 33 -8.75 -13.66 -2.23
C ALA A 33 -7.98 -12.54 -2.95
N LEU A 34 -6.63 -12.61 -3.02
CA LEU A 34 -5.82 -11.71 -3.84
C LEU A 34 -6.20 -11.73 -5.33
N GLY A 35 -6.47 -12.91 -5.89
CA GLY A 35 -6.91 -13.03 -7.28
C GLY A 35 -8.22 -12.30 -7.53
N THR A 36 -9.18 -12.47 -6.61
CA THR A 36 -10.46 -11.75 -6.67
C THR A 36 -10.27 -10.24 -6.49
N PHE A 37 -9.42 -9.83 -5.54
CA PHE A 37 -9.10 -8.42 -5.31
C PHE A 37 -8.54 -7.75 -6.57
N PHE A 38 -7.47 -8.32 -7.14
CA PHE A 38 -6.85 -7.77 -8.34
C PHE A 38 -7.81 -7.80 -9.53
N GLY A 39 -8.54 -8.91 -9.72
CA GLY A 39 -9.54 -9.02 -10.79
C GLY A 39 -10.59 -7.91 -10.72
N LEU A 40 -11.16 -7.64 -9.53
CA LEU A 40 -12.14 -6.56 -9.35
C LEU A 40 -11.54 -5.17 -9.55
N ALA A 41 -10.38 -4.90 -8.94
CA ALA A 41 -9.73 -3.59 -9.05
C ALA A 41 -9.35 -3.26 -10.51
N PHE A 42 -8.73 -4.21 -11.22
CA PHE A 42 -8.35 -4.02 -12.63
C PHE A 42 -9.56 -3.97 -13.55
N ALA A 43 -10.52 -4.90 -13.42
CA ALA A 43 -11.68 -4.94 -14.29
C ALA A 43 -12.50 -3.64 -14.21
N LEU A 44 -12.69 -3.09 -12.98
CA LEU A 44 -13.44 -1.86 -12.81
C LEU A 44 -12.67 -0.65 -13.38
N THR A 45 -11.41 -0.46 -13.01
CA THR A 45 -10.62 0.68 -13.49
C THR A 45 -10.36 0.61 -14.98
N TRP A 46 -9.89 -0.53 -15.49
CA TRP A 46 -9.57 -0.68 -16.91
C TRP A 46 -10.83 -0.70 -17.78
N GLY A 47 -11.94 -1.25 -17.26
CA GLY A 47 -13.23 -1.19 -17.93
C GLY A 47 -13.75 0.24 -18.08
N ILE A 48 -13.68 1.04 -17.02
CA ILE A 48 -14.02 2.47 -17.08
C ILE A 48 -13.08 3.22 -18.03
N ALA A 49 -11.77 2.98 -17.92
CA ALA A 49 -10.78 3.61 -18.79
C ALA A 49 -11.02 3.25 -20.26
N ALA A 50 -11.39 2.00 -20.56
CA ALA A 50 -11.74 1.59 -21.92
C ALA A 50 -12.96 2.37 -22.43
N LEU A 51 -14.00 2.60 -21.62
CA LEU A 51 -15.14 3.45 -22.00
C LEU A 51 -14.69 4.88 -22.30
N LEU A 52 -13.85 5.46 -21.45
CA LEU A 52 -13.32 6.82 -21.62
C LEU A 52 -12.43 6.96 -22.86
N ILE A 53 -11.67 5.92 -23.23
CA ILE A 53 -10.78 5.92 -24.39
C ILE A 53 -11.57 5.67 -25.70
N LEU A 54 -12.49 4.71 -25.69
CA LEU A 54 -13.20 4.27 -26.90
C LEU A 54 -14.43 5.16 -27.22
N PHE A 55 -15.01 5.80 -26.22
CA PHE A 55 -16.23 6.60 -26.34
C PHE A 55 -16.11 7.96 -25.61
N PRO A 56 -15.05 8.78 -25.89
CA PRO A 56 -14.78 9.99 -25.13
C PRO A 56 -15.94 10.99 -25.22
N GLU A 57 -16.43 11.30 -26.42
CA GLU A 57 -17.49 12.30 -26.63
C GLU A 57 -18.84 11.91 -25.98
N PRO A 58 -19.38 10.68 -26.15
CA PRO A 58 -20.58 10.26 -25.46
C PRO A 58 -20.46 10.26 -23.94
N VAL A 59 -19.29 9.86 -23.42
CA VAL A 59 -19.06 9.82 -21.97
C VAL A 59 -18.95 11.24 -21.42
N GLU A 60 -18.23 12.14 -22.08
CA GLU A 60 -18.13 13.54 -21.67
C GLU A 60 -19.49 14.26 -21.71
N ALA A 61 -20.31 13.98 -22.72
CA ALA A 61 -21.65 14.56 -22.82
C ALA A 61 -22.56 14.19 -21.64
N VAL A 62 -22.36 12.98 -21.04
CA VAL A 62 -23.21 12.50 -19.94
C VAL A 62 -22.59 12.82 -18.57
N PHE A 63 -21.28 12.65 -18.42
CA PHE A 63 -20.58 12.70 -17.14
C PHE A 63 -19.68 13.92 -16.95
N GLY A 64 -19.60 14.79 -17.96
CA GLY A 64 -18.70 15.93 -17.98
C GLY A 64 -17.26 15.56 -18.34
N PRO A 65 -16.36 16.57 -18.44
CA PRO A 65 -14.97 16.37 -18.83
C PRO A 65 -14.22 15.50 -17.82
N LEU A 66 -13.18 14.81 -18.31
CA LEU A 66 -12.34 13.96 -17.47
C LEU A 66 -11.62 14.83 -16.41
N GLY A 67 -11.71 14.41 -15.15
CA GLY A 67 -11.06 15.08 -14.02
C GLY A 67 -11.64 14.66 -12.68
N TYR A 68 -11.21 15.32 -11.63
CA TYR A 68 -11.56 15.00 -10.24
C TYR A 68 -13.05 15.21 -9.89
N THR A 69 -13.84 15.82 -10.78
CA THR A 69 -15.30 15.97 -10.64
C THR A 69 -16.09 14.96 -11.48
N ASN A 70 -15.41 14.23 -12.38
CA ASN A 70 -16.05 13.21 -13.20
C ASN A 70 -16.31 11.95 -12.36
N PRO A 71 -17.57 11.48 -12.21
CA PRO A 71 -17.91 10.35 -11.35
C PRO A 71 -17.29 9.03 -11.81
N LEU A 72 -17.09 8.82 -13.11
CA LEU A 72 -16.44 7.62 -13.63
C LEU A 72 -14.94 7.62 -13.28
N PHE A 73 -14.28 8.78 -13.38
CA PHE A 73 -12.90 8.91 -12.96
C PHE A 73 -12.73 8.61 -11.46
N ILE A 74 -13.60 9.19 -10.61
CA ILE A 74 -13.60 8.93 -9.18
C ILE A 74 -13.82 7.43 -8.90
N LEU A 75 -14.79 6.80 -9.58
CA LEU A 75 -15.08 5.38 -9.43
C LEU A 75 -13.89 4.50 -9.86
N ALA A 76 -13.20 4.88 -10.95
CA ALA A 76 -11.99 4.18 -11.40
C ALA A 76 -10.87 4.23 -10.35
N VAL A 77 -10.61 5.41 -9.77
CA VAL A 77 -9.60 5.58 -8.71
C VAL A 77 -10.01 4.85 -7.42
N TYR A 78 -11.30 4.83 -7.09
CA TYR A 78 -11.81 4.16 -5.89
C TYR A 78 -11.83 2.63 -5.99
N SER A 79 -11.66 2.07 -7.19
CA SER A 79 -11.87 0.64 -7.43
C SER A 79 -11.06 -0.29 -6.51
N PRO A 80 -9.77 -0.03 -6.18
CA PRO A 80 -9.05 -0.89 -5.24
C PRO A 80 -9.63 -0.80 -3.82
N GLY A 81 -10.00 0.41 -3.38
CA GLY A 81 -10.65 0.62 -2.08
C GLY A 81 -11.97 -0.12 -1.97
N LEU A 82 -12.81 0.01 -3.01
CA LEU A 82 -14.12 -0.65 -3.08
C LEU A 82 -13.97 -2.18 -3.13
N ALA A 83 -13.03 -2.70 -3.94
CA ALA A 83 -12.72 -4.13 -3.99
C ALA A 83 -12.25 -4.66 -2.62
N GLY A 84 -11.39 -3.90 -1.94
CA GLY A 84 -10.92 -4.24 -0.59
C GLY A 84 -12.06 -4.27 0.43
N LEU A 85 -12.87 -3.22 0.49
CA LEU A 85 -14.03 -3.14 1.39
C LEU A 85 -15.07 -4.22 1.08
N PHE A 86 -15.33 -4.50 -0.19
CA PHE A 86 -16.21 -5.59 -0.61
C PHE A 86 -15.71 -6.95 -0.09
N LEU A 87 -14.42 -7.25 -0.22
CA LEU A 87 -13.84 -8.50 0.27
C LEU A 87 -13.89 -8.58 1.80
N VAL A 88 -13.61 -7.49 2.50
CA VAL A 88 -13.75 -7.44 3.96
C VAL A 88 -15.19 -7.70 4.38
N TRP A 89 -16.14 -7.04 3.75
CA TRP A 89 -17.56 -7.29 4.00
C TRP A 89 -17.96 -8.73 3.70
N ARG A 90 -17.54 -9.26 2.56
CA ARG A 90 -17.88 -10.62 2.12
C ARG A 90 -17.36 -11.71 3.03
N HIS A 91 -16.16 -11.51 3.63
CA HIS A 91 -15.52 -12.51 4.50
C HIS A 91 -15.86 -12.33 5.98
N PHE A 92 -16.08 -11.11 6.43
CA PHE A 92 -16.17 -10.78 7.85
C PHE A 92 -17.47 -10.04 8.23
N GLY A 93 -18.37 -9.78 7.27
CA GLY A 93 -19.61 -9.04 7.49
C GLY A 93 -19.39 -7.56 7.87
N LEU A 94 -20.46 -6.89 8.29
CA LEU A 94 -20.43 -5.47 8.68
C LEU A 94 -19.57 -5.21 9.93
N ALA A 95 -19.56 -6.13 10.88
CA ALA A 95 -18.69 -6.03 12.06
C ALA A 95 -17.20 -6.06 11.66
N GLY A 96 -16.85 -6.87 10.65
CA GLY A 96 -15.52 -6.90 10.07
C GLY A 96 -15.15 -5.59 9.40
N VAL A 97 -16.06 -4.97 8.65
CA VAL A 97 -15.84 -3.63 8.06
C VAL A 97 -15.58 -2.59 9.16
N GLY A 98 -16.36 -2.59 10.24
CA GLY A 98 -16.12 -1.71 11.38
C GLY A 98 -14.75 -1.93 12.04
N SER A 99 -14.33 -3.19 12.20
CA SER A 99 -12.99 -3.53 12.71
C SER A 99 -11.88 -3.10 11.76
N PHE A 100 -12.06 -3.28 10.47
CA PHE A 100 -11.13 -2.84 9.43
C PHE A 100 -10.96 -1.32 9.44
N LEU A 101 -12.04 -0.56 9.49
CA LEU A 101 -12.03 0.91 9.48
C LEU A 101 -11.42 1.50 10.77
N ARG A 102 -11.43 0.78 11.90
CA ARG A 102 -10.71 1.22 13.11
C ARG A 102 -9.19 1.39 12.89
N ARG A 103 -8.62 0.78 11.84
CA ARG A 103 -7.23 0.98 11.45
C ARG A 103 -6.94 2.42 10.98
N LEU A 104 -7.97 3.21 10.67
CA LEU A 104 -7.85 4.66 10.45
C LEU A 104 -7.59 5.45 11.74
N ALA A 105 -7.87 4.88 12.90
CA ALA A 105 -7.55 5.50 14.20
C ALA A 105 -6.14 5.14 14.71
N MET A 106 -5.37 4.35 13.97
CA MET A 106 -4.03 3.91 14.35
C MET A 106 -2.97 4.95 13.93
N TRP A 107 -2.78 5.97 14.72
CA TRP A 107 -1.82 7.06 14.43
C TRP A 107 -0.42 6.85 15.05
N ARG A 108 -0.27 5.84 15.93
CA ARG A 108 0.98 5.63 16.68
C ARG A 108 2.05 5.00 15.80
N ILE A 109 3.06 5.79 15.49
CA ILE A 109 4.28 5.42 14.78
C ILE A 109 5.46 6.19 15.37
N SER A 110 6.70 5.78 15.14
CA SER A 110 7.85 6.47 15.71
C SER A 110 7.97 7.92 15.20
N PRO A 111 8.56 8.84 15.98
CA PRO A 111 8.80 10.23 15.53
C PRO A 111 9.60 10.31 14.23
N ALA A 112 10.52 9.38 14.00
CA ALA A 112 11.31 9.32 12.76
C ALA A 112 10.41 9.12 11.52
N TRP A 113 9.37 8.29 11.62
CA TRP A 113 8.41 8.10 10.53
C TRP A 113 7.51 9.31 10.34
N TRP A 114 7.10 9.99 11.42
CA TRP A 114 6.40 11.27 11.31
C TRP A 114 7.28 12.32 10.65
N GLY A 115 8.57 12.40 11.03
CA GLY A 115 9.55 13.26 10.36
C GLY A 115 9.69 12.93 8.87
N PHE A 116 9.72 11.65 8.51
CA PHE A 116 9.77 11.24 7.11
C PHE A 116 8.50 11.65 6.33
N LEU A 117 7.31 11.41 6.90
CA LEU A 117 6.05 11.80 6.27
C LEU A 117 5.92 13.31 6.08
N LEU A 118 6.28 14.11 7.10
CA LEU A 118 6.04 15.55 7.09
C LEU A 118 7.16 16.35 6.44
N LEU A 119 8.40 15.87 6.48
CA LEU A 119 9.58 16.56 5.97
C LEU A 119 10.34 15.77 4.90
N GLY A 120 10.46 14.46 5.06
CA GLY A 120 11.22 13.60 4.16
C GLY A 120 10.57 13.53 2.77
N ILE A 121 9.28 13.25 2.68
CA ILE A 121 8.58 13.19 1.38
C ILE A 121 8.61 14.55 0.65
N PRO A 122 8.28 15.69 1.28
CA PRO A 122 8.50 17.00 0.68
C PRO A 122 9.93 17.22 0.21
N ALA A 123 10.92 16.92 1.05
CA ALA A 123 12.32 17.09 0.70
C ALA A 123 12.72 16.29 -0.54
N LEU A 124 12.24 15.03 -0.67
CA LEU A 124 12.49 14.18 -1.85
C LEU A 124 11.86 14.78 -3.13
N ASN A 125 10.65 15.34 -3.02
CA ASN A 125 10.00 16.03 -4.15
C ASN A 125 10.75 17.29 -4.52
N TYR A 126 11.07 18.17 -3.56
CA TYR A 126 11.84 19.40 -3.85
C TYR A 126 13.25 19.11 -4.37
N LEU A 127 13.90 18.04 -3.92
CA LEU A 127 15.18 17.61 -4.48
C LEU A 127 15.03 17.14 -5.94
N GLY A 128 13.98 16.35 -6.23
CA GLY A 128 13.64 15.95 -7.60
C GLY A 128 13.34 17.16 -8.48
N ALA A 129 12.55 18.12 -7.98
CA ALA A 129 12.22 19.36 -8.69
C ALA A 129 13.46 20.24 -8.96
N ALA A 130 14.40 20.31 -8.01
CA ALA A 130 15.66 21.01 -8.21
C ALA A 130 16.48 20.38 -9.36
N MET A 131 16.47 19.05 -9.46
CA MET A 131 17.14 18.32 -10.55
C MET A 131 16.37 18.42 -11.88
N THR A 132 15.05 18.57 -11.84
CA THR A 132 14.19 18.80 -13.02
C THR A 132 14.31 20.25 -13.52
N GLY A 133 14.64 21.20 -12.64
CA GLY A 133 14.65 22.63 -12.91
C GLY A 133 13.33 23.35 -12.62
N THR A 134 12.36 22.66 -12.04
CA THR A 134 11.00 23.17 -11.75
C THR A 134 10.85 23.80 -10.36
N ILE A 135 11.91 23.80 -9.56
CA ILE A 135 11.88 24.36 -8.20
C ILE A 135 11.55 25.86 -8.16
N THR A 136 11.81 26.57 -9.25
CA THR A 136 11.53 27.99 -9.41
C THR A 136 10.23 28.30 -10.13
N ASP A 137 9.47 27.26 -10.50
CA ASP A 137 8.18 27.43 -11.14
C ASP A 137 7.22 28.18 -10.20
N PRO A 138 6.32 28.99 -10.76
CA PRO A 138 5.32 29.70 -9.96
C PRO A 138 4.48 28.74 -9.11
N PHE A 139 4.11 29.21 -7.92
CA PHE A 139 3.20 28.44 -7.06
C PHE A 139 1.91 28.10 -7.82
N PRO A 140 1.45 26.81 -7.82
CA PRO A 140 0.43 26.33 -8.76
C PRO A 140 -0.98 26.88 -8.51
N PHE A 141 -1.19 27.64 -7.42
CA PHE A 141 -2.51 28.20 -7.07
C PHE A 141 -2.51 29.72 -7.08
N SER A 142 -3.28 30.28 -8.01
CA SER A 142 -3.62 31.70 -8.03
C SER A 142 -5.12 31.83 -8.36
N PRO A 143 -5.97 32.31 -7.41
CA PRO A 143 -5.62 32.75 -6.06
C PRO A 143 -5.26 31.57 -5.13
N TRP A 144 -4.45 31.85 -4.08
CA TRP A 144 -4.01 30.84 -3.10
C TRP A 144 -5.14 30.12 -2.38
N THR A 145 -6.36 30.68 -2.36
CA THR A 145 -7.57 30.04 -1.79
C THR A 145 -7.93 28.72 -2.46
N GLY A 146 -7.43 28.44 -3.67
CA GLY A 146 -7.57 27.16 -4.37
C GLY A 146 -6.83 26.00 -3.69
N VAL A 147 -5.86 26.28 -2.82
CA VAL A 147 -5.06 25.26 -2.12
C VAL A 147 -5.93 24.34 -1.26
N LEU A 148 -6.82 24.90 -0.44
CA LEU A 148 -7.64 24.09 0.49
C LEU A 148 -8.57 23.11 -0.24
N PRO A 149 -9.34 23.50 -1.27
CA PRO A 149 -10.11 22.55 -2.07
C PRO A 149 -9.24 21.49 -2.73
N ALA A 150 -8.08 21.86 -3.29
CA ALA A 150 -7.19 20.92 -3.94
C ALA A 150 -6.64 19.87 -2.95
N LEU A 151 -6.21 20.28 -1.76
CA LEU A 151 -5.78 19.38 -0.69
C LEU A 151 -6.92 18.45 -0.25
N ALA A 152 -8.15 18.99 -0.09
CA ALA A 152 -9.30 18.19 0.30
C ALA A 152 -9.65 17.13 -0.77
N ILE A 153 -9.63 17.49 -2.05
CA ILE A 153 -9.89 16.59 -3.18
C ILE A 153 -8.78 15.53 -3.24
N THR A 154 -7.50 15.92 -3.13
CA THR A 154 -6.38 14.98 -3.15
C THR A 154 -6.47 13.98 -2.00
N LEU A 155 -6.83 14.45 -0.79
CA LEU A 155 -7.00 13.56 0.37
C LEU A 155 -8.20 12.61 0.18
N ALA A 156 -9.27 13.08 -0.46
CA ALA A 156 -10.48 12.27 -0.63
C ALA A 156 -10.34 11.22 -1.75
N ILE A 157 -9.62 11.50 -2.83
CA ILE A 157 -9.64 10.66 -4.03
C ILE A 157 -8.53 9.62 -4.02
N GLY A 158 -7.27 10.01 -4.21
CA GLY A 158 -6.16 9.06 -4.35
C GLY A 158 -6.00 8.09 -3.19
N PRO A 159 -5.95 8.56 -1.92
CA PRO A 159 -5.71 7.70 -0.77
C PRO A 159 -6.77 6.63 -0.48
N MET A 160 -7.96 6.70 -1.11
CA MET A 160 -8.95 5.61 -1.05
C MET A 160 -8.41 4.28 -1.58
N GLU A 161 -7.46 4.31 -2.47
CA GLU A 161 -6.75 3.13 -2.96
C GLU A 161 -6.14 2.30 -1.83
N GLU A 162 -5.69 2.95 -0.75
CA GLU A 162 -4.95 2.31 0.34
C GLU A 162 -5.81 1.34 1.15
N PHE A 163 -7.13 1.50 1.13
CA PHE A 163 -8.05 0.52 1.72
C PHE A 163 -7.91 -0.85 1.04
N GLY A 164 -7.65 -0.87 -0.26
CA GLY A 164 -7.38 -2.09 -1.01
C GLY A 164 -5.92 -2.51 -0.96
N TRP A 165 -5.02 -1.65 -1.43
CA TRP A 165 -3.61 -2.01 -1.60
C TRP A 165 -2.94 -2.35 -0.28
N ARG A 166 -2.98 -1.45 0.73
CA ARG A 166 -2.32 -1.66 2.03
C ARG A 166 -3.27 -2.26 3.06
N GLY A 167 -4.58 -2.06 2.90
CA GLY A 167 -5.58 -2.63 3.80
C GLY A 167 -5.76 -4.14 3.64
N VAL A 168 -5.72 -4.65 2.41
CA VAL A 168 -6.04 -6.04 2.07
C VAL A 168 -4.89 -6.75 1.35
N ALA A 169 -4.42 -6.21 0.22
CA ALA A 169 -3.47 -6.94 -0.63
C ALA A 169 -2.10 -7.13 0.05
N LEU A 170 -1.54 -6.06 0.64
CA LEU A 170 -0.24 -6.13 1.32
C LEU A 170 -0.22 -7.14 2.48
N PRO A 171 -1.18 -7.13 3.43
CA PRO A 171 -1.26 -8.16 4.48
C PRO A 171 -1.29 -9.58 3.93
N LEU A 172 -2.07 -9.84 2.89
CA LEU A 172 -2.14 -11.17 2.27
C LEU A 172 -0.81 -11.58 1.62
N LEU A 173 -0.13 -10.65 0.92
CA LEU A 173 1.19 -10.91 0.34
C LEU A 173 2.23 -11.20 1.44
N GLN A 174 2.20 -10.46 2.54
CA GLN A 174 3.13 -10.63 3.65
C GLN A 174 2.96 -11.95 4.42
N ARG A 175 1.84 -12.65 4.24
CA ARG A 175 1.71 -14.02 4.75
C ARG A 175 2.64 -15.02 4.07
N ARG A 176 3.09 -14.72 2.84
CA ARG A 176 3.98 -15.62 2.06
C ARG A 176 5.35 -15.03 1.81
N TYR A 177 5.45 -13.72 1.66
CA TYR A 177 6.68 -13.02 1.28
C TYR A 177 7.16 -12.11 2.40
N ALA A 178 8.47 -11.95 2.53
CA ALA A 178 9.03 -10.91 3.39
C ALA A 178 8.59 -9.51 2.89
N PRO A 179 8.51 -8.51 3.78
CA PRO A 179 7.98 -7.18 3.45
C PRO A 179 8.59 -6.52 2.22
N LEU A 180 9.91 -6.66 2.00
CA LEU A 180 10.57 -6.15 0.80
C LEU A 180 9.93 -6.73 -0.48
N TRP A 181 9.81 -8.05 -0.54
CA TRP A 181 9.25 -8.71 -1.72
C TRP A 181 7.75 -8.47 -1.86
N ALA A 182 7.01 -8.47 -0.76
CA ALA A 182 5.58 -8.14 -0.78
C ALA A 182 5.33 -6.71 -1.27
N GLY A 183 6.13 -5.75 -0.79
CA GLY A 183 6.06 -4.35 -1.23
C GLY A 183 6.48 -4.14 -2.68
N SER A 184 7.51 -4.88 -3.15
CA SER A 184 7.94 -4.83 -4.56
C SER A 184 6.89 -5.41 -5.49
N ILE A 185 6.35 -6.61 -5.18
CA ILE A 185 5.28 -7.25 -5.96
C ILE A 185 4.06 -6.33 -6.04
N LEU A 186 3.62 -5.80 -4.88
CA LEU A 186 2.50 -4.89 -4.83
C LEU A 186 2.77 -3.61 -5.61
N GLY A 187 3.99 -3.05 -5.51
CA GLY A 187 4.39 -1.86 -6.25
C GLY A 187 4.31 -2.06 -7.77
N VAL A 188 4.82 -3.18 -8.28
CA VAL A 188 4.71 -3.53 -9.70
C VAL A 188 3.24 -3.61 -10.14
N ILE A 189 2.39 -4.30 -9.38
CA ILE A 189 0.97 -4.46 -9.69
C ILE A 189 0.25 -3.10 -9.62
N TRP A 190 0.53 -2.29 -8.60
CA TRP A 190 -0.05 -0.97 -8.42
C TRP A 190 0.28 -0.02 -9.57
N ILE A 191 1.53 -0.02 -10.03
CA ILE A 191 1.92 0.82 -11.17
C ILE A 191 1.34 0.30 -12.49
N LEU A 192 1.27 -1.01 -12.71
CA LEU A 192 0.60 -1.57 -13.88
C LEU A 192 -0.90 -1.24 -13.91
N TRP A 193 -1.53 -1.13 -12.75
CA TRP A 193 -2.93 -0.71 -12.64
C TRP A 193 -3.14 0.73 -13.18
N HIS A 194 -2.14 1.62 -13.11
CA HIS A 194 -2.20 2.98 -13.65
C HIS A 194 -2.01 3.07 -15.18
N VAL A 195 -1.64 2.00 -15.88
CA VAL A 195 -1.34 2.06 -17.33
C VAL A 195 -2.39 2.79 -18.16
N PRO A 196 -3.71 2.57 -17.96
CA PRO A 196 -4.71 3.29 -18.75
C PRO A 196 -4.68 4.82 -18.58
N ALA A 197 -4.23 5.32 -17.41
CA ALA A 197 -4.14 6.76 -17.18
C ALA A 197 -3.13 7.44 -18.11
N PHE A 198 -2.10 6.73 -18.59
CA PHE A 198 -1.14 7.25 -19.57
C PHE A 198 -1.74 7.42 -20.97
N LEU A 199 -2.88 6.80 -21.23
CA LEU A 199 -3.60 6.86 -22.50
C LEU A 199 -4.79 7.85 -22.45
N LEU A 200 -5.09 8.41 -21.28
CA LEU A 200 -6.22 9.30 -21.03
C LEU A 200 -5.74 10.75 -20.97
N SER A 201 -5.97 11.51 -22.02
CA SER A 201 -5.74 12.97 -22.02
C SER A 201 -6.51 13.63 -20.87
N GLY A 202 -5.86 14.52 -20.12
CA GLY A 202 -6.45 15.19 -18.95
C GLY A 202 -6.08 14.54 -17.61
N THR A 203 -5.38 13.39 -17.60
CA THR A 203 -4.73 12.87 -16.41
C THR A 203 -3.29 13.38 -16.30
N PRO A 204 -2.73 13.57 -15.09
CA PRO A 204 -1.32 13.92 -14.94
C PRO A 204 -0.38 12.90 -15.61
N GLN A 205 -0.73 11.61 -15.54
CA GLN A 205 0.07 10.51 -16.09
C GLN A 205 0.24 10.59 -17.61
N SER A 206 -0.72 11.19 -18.34
CA SER A 206 -0.61 11.35 -19.79
C SER A 206 0.55 12.26 -20.22
N ALA A 207 1.04 13.13 -19.33
CA ALA A 207 2.19 13.98 -19.55
C ALA A 207 3.53 13.38 -19.09
N TRP A 208 3.51 12.23 -18.40
CA TRP A 208 4.69 11.63 -17.80
C TRP A 208 5.24 10.47 -18.61
N ALA A 209 6.57 10.26 -18.54
CA ALA A 209 7.19 9.05 -19.06
C ALA A 209 6.90 7.87 -18.11
N PHE A 210 6.48 6.73 -18.67
CA PHE A 210 6.10 5.53 -17.89
C PHE A 210 7.27 4.94 -17.09
N ALA A 211 8.48 4.89 -17.65
CA ALA A 211 9.61 4.22 -16.98
C ALA A 211 10.01 4.88 -15.64
N PRO A 212 10.22 6.21 -15.53
CA PRO A 212 10.47 6.84 -14.24
C PRO A 212 9.28 6.73 -13.28
N PHE A 213 8.04 6.83 -13.75
CA PHE A 213 6.85 6.60 -12.93
C PHE A 213 6.84 5.18 -12.36
N PHE A 214 7.15 4.16 -13.19
CA PHE A 214 7.23 2.76 -12.76
C PHE A 214 8.31 2.56 -11.67
N ILE A 215 9.52 3.05 -11.92
CA ILE A 215 10.64 2.89 -10.97
C ILE A 215 10.33 3.59 -9.64
N GLY A 216 9.88 4.85 -9.71
CA GLY A 216 9.53 5.64 -8.54
C GLY A 216 8.36 5.03 -7.74
N GLY A 217 7.33 4.56 -8.43
CA GLY A 217 6.17 3.95 -7.80
C GLY A 217 6.49 2.63 -7.08
N VAL A 218 7.35 1.78 -7.64
CA VAL A 218 7.83 0.58 -6.95
C VAL A 218 8.65 0.96 -5.71
N ALA A 219 9.53 1.96 -5.81
CA ALA A 219 10.31 2.46 -4.67
C ALA A 219 9.40 3.03 -3.57
N ILE A 220 8.40 3.83 -3.93
CA ILE A 220 7.37 4.35 -3.02
C ILE A 220 6.62 3.21 -2.33
N SER A 221 6.21 2.18 -3.07
CA SER A 221 5.50 1.02 -2.49
C SER A 221 6.35 0.28 -1.45
N ILE A 222 7.66 0.16 -1.66
CA ILE A 222 8.59 -0.44 -0.70
C ILE A 222 8.67 0.41 0.58
N ILE A 223 8.81 1.74 0.45
CA ILE A 223 8.84 2.64 1.61
C ILE A 223 7.51 2.61 2.37
N MET A 224 6.38 2.67 1.66
CA MET A 224 5.05 2.55 2.26
C MET A 224 4.87 1.23 3.02
N THR A 225 5.42 0.14 2.50
CA THR A 225 5.39 -1.17 3.20
C THR A 225 6.15 -1.11 4.52
N ALA A 226 7.31 -0.46 4.56
CA ALA A 226 8.06 -0.27 5.81
C ALA A 226 7.28 0.59 6.83
N ALA A 227 6.69 1.70 6.39
CA ALA A 227 5.86 2.58 7.23
C ALA A 227 4.60 1.86 7.75
N PHE A 228 3.92 1.09 6.88
CA PHE A 228 2.75 0.29 7.23
C PHE A 228 3.08 -0.75 8.32
N ASN A 229 4.19 -1.46 8.19
CA ASN A 229 4.62 -2.43 9.20
C ASN A 229 5.03 -1.74 10.51
N ALA A 230 5.78 -0.64 10.44
CA ALA A 230 6.17 0.14 11.60
C ALA A 230 4.96 0.69 12.37
N SER A 231 3.85 0.98 11.68
CA SER A 231 2.57 1.41 12.26
C SER A 231 1.63 0.24 12.62
N ARG A 232 2.11 -1.01 12.56
CA ARG A 232 1.33 -2.23 12.83
C ARG A 232 0.09 -2.37 11.94
N GLY A 233 0.19 -1.97 10.68
CA GLY A 233 -0.89 -2.09 9.71
C GLY A 233 -1.87 -0.92 9.71
N SER A 234 -1.45 0.28 10.05
CA SER A 234 -2.28 1.48 10.02
C SER A 234 -2.69 1.85 8.59
N ILE A 235 -3.98 1.89 8.33
CA ILE A 235 -4.51 2.45 7.07
C ILE A 235 -4.34 3.98 7.07
N LEU A 236 -4.46 4.65 8.22
CA LEU A 236 -4.23 6.10 8.33
C LEU A 236 -2.84 6.50 7.84
N ILE A 237 -1.80 5.78 8.28
CA ILE A 237 -0.42 6.10 7.87
C ILE A 237 -0.24 5.88 6.36
N ALA A 238 -0.84 4.83 5.79
CA ALA A 238 -0.82 4.61 4.34
C ALA A 238 -1.56 5.73 3.58
N VAL A 239 -2.74 6.13 4.04
CA VAL A 239 -3.53 7.26 3.50
C VAL A 239 -2.73 8.56 3.53
N LEU A 240 -2.13 8.89 4.68
CA LEU A 240 -1.32 10.12 4.81
C LEU A 240 -0.06 10.09 3.94
N PHE A 241 0.56 8.92 3.80
CA PHE A 241 1.71 8.75 2.91
C PHE A 241 1.29 8.99 1.45
N HIS A 242 0.22 8.34 1.02
CA HIS A 242 -0.33 8.48 -0.34
C HIS A 242 -0.73 9.95 -0.62
N PHE A 243 -1.40 10.59 0.33
CA PHE A 243 -1.71 12.02 0.24
C PHE A 243 -0.45 12.86 0.03
N GLN A 244 0.62 12.60 0.77
CA GLN A 244 1.86 13.37 0.66
C GLN A 244 2.58 13.20 -0.68
N ILE A 245 2.57 12.02 -1.29
CA ILE A 245 3.18 11.83 -2.62
C ILE A 245 2.35 12.47 -3.73
N ASN A 246 1.05 12.65 -3.54
CA ASN A 246 0.13 13.27 -4.49
C ASN A 246 -0.21 14.73 -4.12
N ASN A 247 0.47 15.30 -3.14
CA ASN A 247 0.13 16.62 -2.62
C ASN A 247 0.30 17.69 -3.72
N PRO A 248 -0.78 18.41 -4.09
CA PRO A 248 -0.82 19.29 -5.24
C PRO A 248 0.00 20.57 -5.07
N ILE A 249 0.58 20.82 -3.90
CA ILE A 249 1.46 21.97 -3.68
C ILE A 249 2.94 21.67 -3.96
N TRP A 250 3.30 20.38 -4.16
CA TRP A 250 4.67 20.05 -4.51
C TRP A 250 4.94 20.40 -5.98
N PRO A 251 6.13 20.92 -6.31
CA PRO A 251 6.52 21.13 -7.69
C PRO A 251 6.60 19.80 -8.45
N ASP A 252 6.46 19.84 -9.77
CA ASP A 252 6.69 18.66 -10.60
C ASP A 252 8.15 18.21 -10.47
N ALA A 253 8.35 16.97 -10.06
CA ALA A 253 9.66 16.42 -9.74
C ALA A 253 10.04 15.24 -10.65
N LEU A 254 9.15 14.81 -11.57
CA LEU A 254 9.52 13.77 -12.54
C LEU A 254 10.39 14.35 -13.67
N PRO A 255 11.35 13.57 -14.18
CA PRO A 255 11.61 12.16 -13.88
C PRO A 255 12.50 11.92 -12.63
N TRP A 256 13.09 12.94 -12.02
CA TRP A 256 14.12 12.80 -11.00
C TRP A 256 13.58 12.38 -9.63
N ALA A 257 12.28 12.59 -9.37
CA ALA A 257 11.62 12.00 -8.20
C ALA A 257 11.78 10.46 -8.16
N ALA A 258 11.83 9.80 -9.32
CA ALA A 258 12.08 8.36 -9.37
C ALA A 258 13.44 7.99 -8.75
N LEU A 259 14.48 8.77 -9.00
CA LEU A 259 15.81 8.57 -8.42
C LEU A 259 15.81 8.85 -6.91
N THR A 260 15.25 9.99 -6.48
CA THR A 260 15.25 10.40 -5.07
C THR A 260 14.48 9.40 -4.20
N PHE A 261 13.29 8.93 -4.64
CA PHE A 261 12.54 7.90 -3.95
C PHE A 261 13.22 6.52 -4.01
N THR A 262 13.93 6.19 -5.09
CA THR A 262 14.69 4.93 -5.16
C THR A 262 15.84 4.93 -4.14
N ILE A 263 16.60 6.02 -4.05
CA ILE A 263 17.65 6.15 -3.04
C ILE A 263 17.04 6.07 -1.63
N ALA A 264 15.94 6.77 -1.39
CA ALA A 264 15.23 6.70 -0.11
C ALA A 264 14.75 5.28 0.21
N ALA A 265 14.24 4.52 -0.77
CA ALA A 265 13.83 3.13 -0.57
C ALA A 265 15.02 2.25 -0.18
N ILE A 266 16.17 2.39 -0.82
CA ILE A 266 17.40 1.67 -0.47
C ILE A 266 17.80 1.98 0.98
N VAL A 267 17.82 3.27 1.36
CA VAL A 267 18.14 3.69 2.74
C VAL A 267 17.14 3.12 3.75
N VAL A 268 15.84 3.22 3.47
CA VAL A 268 14.79 2.67 4.34
C VAL A 268 14.93 1.16 4.51
N VAL A 269 15.18 0.43 3.42
CA VAL A 269 15.40 -1.03 3.49
C VAL A 269 16.67 -1.35 4.29
N TRP A 270 17.74 -0.61 4.10
CA TRP A 270 19.00 -0.83 4.84
C TRP A 270 18.83 -0.57 6.34
N LEU A 271 18.19 0.54 6.71
CA LEU A 271 17.92 0.88 8.11
C LEU A 271 16.96 -0.12 8.79
N ASN A 272 16.01 -0.66 8.04
CA ASN A 272 14.98 -1.59 8.53
C ASN A 272 15.22 -3.04 8.07
N ARG A 273 16.46 -3.40 7.66
CA ARG A 273 16.74 -4.67 6.98
C ARG A 273 16.26 -5.92 7.71
N LYS A 274 16.31 -5.94 9.04
CA LYS A 274 15.83 -7.07 9.83
C LYS A 274 14.32 -7.29 9.65
N ALA A 275 13.54 -6.21 9.64
CA ALA A 275 12.10 -6.27 9.45
C ALA A 275 11.71 -6.43 7.97
N MET A 276 12.46 -5.82 7.04
CA MET A 276 12.14 -5.86 5.62
C MET A 276 12.51 -7.19 4.95
N LEU A 277 13.55 -7.87 5.41
CA LEU A 277 14.03 -9.15 4.83
C LEU A 277 13.49 -10.38 5.56
N SER A 278 12.75 -10.22 6.64
CA SER A 278 12.13 -11.29 7.42
C SER A 278 10.63 -11.10 7.53
N ARG A 279 9.86 -12.17 7.62
CA ARG A 279 8.42 -12.11 7.87
C ARG A 279 8.09 -11.78 9.33
N THR A 280 9.07 -11.84 10.22
CA THR A 280 8.88 -11.51 11.63
C THR A 280 8.53 -10.02 11.78
N GLY A 281 7.36 -9.71 12.35
CA GLY A 281 6.89 -8.33 12.53
C GLY A 281 6.18 -7.73 11.31
N ALA A 282 5.97 -8.52 10.24
CA ALA A 282 5.12 -8.11 9.13
C ALA A 282 3.64 -7.99 9.58
N ALA A 283 2.96 -6.93 9.17
CA ALA A 283 1.53 -6.74 9.43
C ALA A 283 0.70 -7.61 8.46
N THR A 284 0.29 -8.78 8.90
CA THR A 284 -0.45 -9.78 8.12
C THR A 284 -1.95 -9.81 8.39
N GLU A 285 -2.38 -9.10 9.44
CA GLU A 285 -3.77 -9.07 9.86
C GLU A 285 -4.58 -8.03 9.08
N ILE A 286 -5.74 -8.43 8.58
CA ILE A 286 -6.68 -7.55 7.88
C ILE A 286 -7.59 -6.83 8.88
N LEU A 287 -7.98 -7.52 9.96
CA LEU A 287 -8.78 -6.95 11.02
C LEU A 287 -7.93 -6.66 12.25
N MET A 288 -8.33 -5.68 13.04
CA MET A 288 -7.76 -5.50 14.38
C MET A 288 -8.22 -6.64 15.31
N ALA A 289 -7.29 -7.17 16.12
CA ALA A 289 -7.68 -8.06 17.21
C ALA A 289 -8.69 -7.35 18.13
N PRO A 290 -9.70 -8.07 18.66
CA PRO A 290 -10.61 -7.49 19.64
C PRO A 290 -9.84 -6.90 20.82
N ALA A 291 -10.17 -5.68 21.21
CA ALA A 291 -9.63 -5.08 22.42
C ALA A 291 -10.13 -5.92 23.62
N GLY A 292 -9.28 -6.77 24.21
CA GLY A 292 -9.64 -7.53 25.41
C GLY A 292 -9.30 -9.03 25.42
N GLY A 293 -8.83 -9.61 24.33
CA GLY A 293 -8.33 -10.98 24.34
C GLY A 293 -6.95 -11.08 24.99
N ARG A 294 -6.85 -11.19 26.31
CA ARG A 294 -5.65 -11.73 26.96
C ARG A 294 -5.45 -13.17 26.44
N PRO A 295 -4.21 -13.57 26.07
CA PRO A 295 -3.94 -14.99 25.87
C PRO A 295 -4.34 -15.71 27.16
N GLY A 296 -5.27 -16.64 27.06
CA GLY A 296 -5.70 -17.43 28.19
C GLY A 296 -4.50 -18.02 28.90
N SER A 297 -4.30 -17.65 30.15
CA SER A 297 -3.52 -18.38 31.10
C SER A 297 -4.16 -19.80 31.15
N ALA A 298 -3.49 -20.76 30.56
CA ALA A 298 -3.74 -22.16 30.86
C ALA A 298 -3.29 -22.35 32.32
N GLU A 299 -4.22 -22.08 33.28
CA GLU A 299 -4.06 -22.58 34.62
C GLU A 299 -4.38 -24.06 34.56
N GLY A 300 -3.34 -24.86 34.87
CA GLY A 300 -3.49 -26.28 35.13
C GLY A 300 -4.27 -26.52 36.39
N THR A 301 -5.12 -27.51 36.33
CA THR A 301 -5.49 -28.38 37.44
C THR A 301 -5.27 -29.84 37.01
#